data_eb2cfdd2ce0eb6fc232827a4df6cb0d9
#
_entry.id   eb2cfdd2ce0eb6fc232827a4df6cb0d9
#
_cell.length_a   1.000
_cell.length_b   1.000
_cell.length_c   1.000
_cell.angle_alpha   90.00
_cell.angle_beta   90.00
_cell.angle_gamma   90.00
#
_symmetry.space_group_name_H-M   'P 1'
#
loop_
_entity.id
_entity.type
_entity.pdbx_description
1 polymer ?
#
loop_
_entity_poly.entity_id
_entity_poly.type
_entity_poly.pdbx_seq_one_letter_code
_entity_poly.pdbx_strand_id
1 'polypeptide(L)'
;MPSWRMDESEHSRFHTCFDVFMFPHHSYFLLAVRRFRGVSMSEIVRVNCIKHQYPDATEVQICGLSMTIHEGERVAVLGPNGSGKTTLLLHIVGILRPTEGEVLVFGEPPSKTSLHGKVAMVFQDVDEQIIGPTVWDDIAFSPINYGHPPEEVKKMVNGIIEEMNLQHLANKVPHYLSGGEKKKVAIAGAVVTHPKLLILDEALTGLDPKAKIETIVFLNKLNKEKGMALVITTHEVDILPLIADTVYVISERAIIFKGTPSDLFKHPEIFEKANLHPPPVISLLNKLKREGVPIEITKTIEEAEDELLKLLLTKKAKTTT
;
A
#
# COMPACT_ATOMS: atom_id res chain seq x y z
N MET A 1 -46.07 9.68 38.62
CA MET A 1 -44.90 9.99 39.42
C MET A 1 -44.38 8.73 40.07
N PRO A 2 -43.22 8.27 39.75
CA PRO A 2 -42.11 8.30 40.68
C PRO A 2 -40.82 8.83 40.00
N SER A 3 -40.04 9.51 40.80
CA SER A 3 -38.77 10.17 40.58
C SER A 3 -37.63 9.15 40.44
N TRP A 4 -36.86 9.20 39.35
CA TRP A 4 -35.55 8.55 39.29
C TRP A 4 -34.47 9.57 39.55
N ARG A 5 -33.74 9.38 40.64
CA ARG A 5 -32.52 10.10 41.01
C ARG A 5 -31.40 9.57 40.10
N MET A 6 -30.68 10.46 39.45
CA MET A 6 -29.39 10.20 38.84
C MET A 6 -28.33 10.04 39.94
N ASP A 7 -27.56 8.97 39.84
CA ASP A 7 -26.39 8.72 40.67
C ASP A 7 -25.17 9.43 40.03
N GLU A 8 -24.63 10.40 40.75
CA GLU A 8 -23.43 11.16 40.37
C GLU A 8 -22.16 10.41 40.82
N SER A 9 -21.73 9.36 40.12
CA SER A 9 -20.48 8.70 40.46
C SER A 9 -19.73 8.05 39.30
N GLU A 10 -19.61 8.73 38.15
CA GLU A 10 -18.62 8.35 37.11
C GLU A 10 -18.07 9.55 36.33
N HIS A 11 -17.60 10.57 37.03
CA HIS A 11 -16.80 11.64 36.47
C HIS A 11 -15.41 11.64 37.11
N SER A 12 -14.56 10.72 36.71
CA SER A 12 -13.12 10.92 36.90
C SER A 12 -12.34 9.88 36.10
N ARG A 13 -11.88 10.25 34.91
CA ARG A 13 -10.65 9.75 34.26
C ARG A 13 -10.49 10.25 32.81
N PHE A 14 -10.40 11.56 32.66
CA PHE A 14 -9.74 12.14 31.47
C PHE A 14 -8.95 13.37 31.96
N HIS A 15 -7.76 13.13 32.49
CA HIS A 15 -6.74 14.16 32.58
C HIS A 15 -5.66 13.87 31.51
N THR A 16 -5.72 14.65 30.45
CA THR A 16 -4.64 14.84 29.50
C THR A 16 -3.50 15.57 30.20
N CYS A 17 -2.40 14.89 30.44
CA CYS A 17 -1.12 15.53 30.78
C CYS A 17 -0.41 15.89 29.45
N PHE A 18 -0.47 17.17 29.09
CA PHE A 18 0.49 17.79 28.17
C PHE A 18 1.65 18.32 29.02
N ASP A 19 2.75 17.60 29.08
CA ASP A 19 4.02 18.16 29.52
C ASP A 19 4.84 18.58 28.29
N VAL A 20 4.81 19.90 28.05
CA VAL A 20 5.71 20.57 27.09
C VAL A 20 7.00 20.85 27.84
N PHE A 21 8.05 20.08 27.59
CA PHE A 21 9.42 20.44 27.97
C PHE A 21 10.06 21.25 26.84
N MET A 22 10.26 22.52 27.11
CA MET A 22 11.04 23.44 26.28
C MET A 22 12.52 23.27 26.58
N PHE A 23 13.33 22.90 25.60
CA PHE A 23 14.80 23.03 25.64
C PHE A 23 15.30 23.88 24.46
N PRO A 24 16.20 24.86 24.71
CA PRO A 24 16.73 25.71 23.67
C PRO A 24 17.98 25.12 23.03
N HIS A 25 18.07 25.29 21.70
CA HIS A 25 19.23 25.11 20.82
C HIS A 25 19.74 23.68 20.55
N HIS A 26 19.50 23.26 19.36
CA HIS A 26 20.23 22.51 18.33
C HIS A 26 19.37 21.45 17.67
N SER A 27 19.34 21.54 16.35
CA SER A 27 18.67 20.69 15.37
C SER A 27 18.97 19.20 15.57
N TYR A 28 17.97 18.43 15.99
CA TYR A 28 17.81 17.02 15.62
C TYR A 28 16.32 16.69 15.77
N PHE A 29 15.67 16.51 14.65
CA PHE A 29 14.30 16.01 14.58
C PHE A 29 14.33 14.50 14.92
N LEU A 30 14.34 14.18 16.20
CA LEU A 30 14.10 12.83 16.67
C LEU A 30 12.58 12.60 16.66
N LEU A 31 12.07 12.01 15.57
CA LEU A 31 10.74 11.43 15.52
C LEU A 31 10.67 10.31 16.54
N ALA A 32 10.14 10.61 17.73
CA ALA A 32 9.75 9.61 18.72
C ALA A 32 8.65 8.75 18.10
N VAL A 33 9.02 7.59 17.58
CA VAL A 33 8.10 6.51 17.25
C VAL A 33 7.56 5.98 18.59
N ARG A 34 6.48 6.58 19.08
CA ARG A 34 5.67 5.98 20.14
C ARG A 34 5.06 4.70 19.56
N ARG A 35 5.63 3.57 19.95
CA ARG A 35 4.96 2.27 19.85
C ARG A 35 3.63 2.37 20.59
N PHE A 36 2.54 2.56 19.86
CA PHE A 36 1.20 2.31 20.39
C PHE A 36 1.09 0.80 20.65
N ARG A 37 1.32 0.37 21.89
CA ARG A 37 0.91 -0.95 22.35
C ARG A 37 -0.61 -0.88 22.57
N GLY A 38 -1.37 -1.67 21.80
CA GLY A 38 -2.70 -2.10 22.21
C GLY A 38 -3.91 -1.53 21.48
N VAL A 39 -3.80 -1.11 20.19
CA VAL A 39 -4.98 -1.08 19.32
C VAL A 39 -4.92 -2.35 18.49
N SER A 40 -5.82 -3.30 18.74
CA SER A 40 -6.07 -4.42 17.82
C SER A 40 -6.60 -3.79 16.53
N MET A 41 -5.72 -3.63 15.52
CA MET A 41 -6.15 -3.17 14.21
C MET A 41 -7.13 -4.22 13.68
N SER A 42 -8.32 -3.80 13.27
CA SER A 42 -9.33 -4.72 12.76
C SER A 42 -8.86 -5.34 11.45
N GLU A 43 -8.98 -6.65 11.36
CA GLU A 43 -8.71 -7.38 10.12
C GLU A 43 -9.80 -7.04 9.10
N ILE A 44 -9.40 -6.56 7.93
CA ILE A 44 -10.33 -6.19 6.85
C ILE A 44 -10.27 -7.15 5.66
N VAL A 45 -9.15 -7.87 5.47
CA VAL A 45 -9.04 -8.93 4.46
C VAL A 45 -8.39 -10.15 5.06
N ARG A 46 -8.97 -11.32 4.79
CA ARG A 46 -8.39 -12.63 5.07
C ARG A 46 -8.46 -13.50 3.84
N VAL A 47 -7.35 -14.11 3.47
CA VAL A 47 -7.25 -15.08 2.37
C VAL A 47 -6.58 -16.35 2.88
N ASN A 48 -7.29 -17.47 2.76
CA ASN A 48 -6.81 -18.79 3.17
C ASN A 48 -6.80 -19.74 1.97
N CYS A 49 -5.62 -20.09 1.48
CA CYS A 49 -5.37 -21.13 0.47
C CYS A 49 -6.43 -21.16 -0.63
N ILE A 50 -6.44 -20.17 -1.52
CA ILE A 50 -7.42 -20.10 -2.61
C ILE A 50 -6.97 -20.91 -3.82
N LYS A 51 -7.93 -21.57 -4.47
CA LYS A 51 -7.80 -22.19 -5.77
C LYS A 51 -8.84 -21.60 -6.70
N HIS A 52 -8.45 -21.33 -7.94
CA HIS A 52 -9.35 -20.84 -8.99
C HIS A 52 -9.09 -21.59 -10.28
N GLN A 53 -10.12 -21.99 -10.96
CA GLN A 53 -10.07 -22.60 -12.28
C GLN A 53 -10.77 -21.67 -13.28
N TYR A 54 -10.03 -21.22 -14.27
CA TYR A 54 -10.57 -20.43 -15.38
C TYR A 54 -11.34 -21.31 -16.37
N PRO A 55 -12.19 -20.72 -17.23
CA PRO A 55 -12.97 -21.50 -18.22
C PRO A 55 -12.11 -22.28 -19.23
N ASP A 56 -10.88 -21.85 -19.48
CA ASP A 56 -9.89 -22.51 -20.37
C ASP A 56 -9.13 -23.65 -19.64
N ALA A 57 -9.60 -24.07 -18.48
CA ALA A 57 -8.98 -25.03 -17.60
C ALA A 57 -7.66 -24.59 -16.95
N THR A 58 -7.23 -23.36 -17.13
CA THR A 58 -6.07 -22.81 -16.39
C THR A 58 -6.41 -22.75 -14.90
N GLU A 59 -5.53 -23.34 -14.09
CA GLU A 59 -5.67 -23.39 -12.65
C GLU A 59 -4.66 -22.45 -11.97
N VAL A 60 -5.14 -21.59 -11.08
CA VAL A 60 -4.34 -20.76 -10.21
C VAL A 60 -4.60 -21.17 -8.77
N GLN A 61 -3.54 -21.52 -8.06
CA GLN A 61 -3.58 -21.85 -6.65
C GLN A 61 -2.63 -20.92 -5.90
N ILE A 62 -3.07 -20.40 -4.76
CA ILE A 62 -2.27 -19.55 -3.87
C ILE A 62 -2.49 -20.05 -2.45
N CYS A 63 -1.55 -20.87 -1.99
CA CYS A 63 -1.56 -21.47 -0.66
C CYS A 63 -0.30 -21.09 0.12
N GLY A 64 0.08 -21.87 1.12
CA GLY A 64 1.21 -21.60 2.00
C GLY A 64 0.79 -20.75 3.20
N LEU A 65 1.35 -19.57 3.35
CA LEU A 65 0.98 -18.66 4.42
C LEU A 65 -0.38 -18.01 4.14
N SER A 66 -1.23 -17.83 5.17
CA SER A 66 -2.45 -17.05 5.04
C SER A 66 -2.11 -15.56 4.88
N MET A 67 -2.87 -14.87 4.04
CA MET A 67 -2.77 -13.42 3.89
C MET A 67 -3.82 -12.73 4.75
N THR A 68 -3.39 -11.78 5.57
CA THR A 68 -4.26 -10.93 6.36
C THR A 68 -3.88 -9.47 6.15
N ILE A 69 -4.88 -8.60 6.03
CA ILE A 69 -4.69 -7.15 5.90
C ILE A 69 -5.55 -6.47 6.96
N HIS A 70 -4.98 -5.47 7.62
CA HIS A 70 -5.63 -4.72 8.67
C HIS A 70 -6.02 -3.32 8.20
N GLU A 71 -6.95 -2.70 8.90
CA GLU A 71 -7.35 -1.33 8.64
C GLU A 71 -6.15 -0.37 8.69
N GLY A 72 -6.00 0.47 7.65
CA GLY A 72 -4.88 1.39 7.53
C GLY A 72 -3.52 0.75 7.22
N GLU A 73 -3.44 -0.57 7.02
CA GLU A 73 -2.19 -1.24 6.67
C GLU A 73 -1.86 -1.05 5.19
N ARG A 74 -0.57 -0.86 4.88
CA ARG A 74 -0.07 -0.80 3.51
C ARG A 74 0.65 -2.09 3.19
N VAL A 75 0.11 -2.85 2.25
CA VAL A 75 0.57 -4.19 1.89
C VAL A 75 1.08 -4.20 0.46
N ALA A 76 2.30 -4.70 0.25
CA ALA A 76 2.81 -5.02 -1.08
C ALA A 76 2.75 -6.53 -1.33
N VAL A 77 2.32 -6.90 -2.53
CA VAL A 77 2.31 -8.28 -3.01
C VAL A 77 3.28 -8.39 -4.19
N LEU A 78 4.35 -9.11 -3.99
CA LEU A 78 5.40 -9.35 -4.97
C LEU A 78 5.32 -10.76 -5.55
N GLY A 79 5.91 -10.94 -6.71
CA GLY A 79 6.05 -12.25 -7.36
C GLY A 79 6.23 -12.13 -8.86
N PRO A 80 6.69 -13.17 -9.53
CA PRO A 80 6.88 -13.19 -10.97
C PRO A 80 5.55 -13.04 -11.72
N ASN A 81 5.63 -12.74 -13.01
CA ASN A 81 4.45 -12.76 -13.88
C ASN A 81 3.84 -14.17 -13.89
N GLY A 82 2.52 -14.24 -13.85
CA GLY A 82 1.80 -15.52 -13.79
C GLY A 82 1.77 -16.19 -12.40
N SER A 83 2.31 -15.56 -11.34
CA SER A 83 2.25 -16.13 -9.98
C SER A 83 0.87 -16.08 -9.33
N GLY A 84 -0.11 -15.40 -9.97
CA GLY A 84 -1.48 -15.30 -9.48
C GLY A 84 -1.81 -14.00 -8.75
N LYS A 85 -0.94 -12.98 -8.74
CA LYS A 85 -1.17 -11.69 -8.07
C LYS A 85 -2.51 -11.06 -8.47
N THR A 86 -2.73 -10.82 -9.76
CA THR A 86 -4.00 -10.28 -10.27
C THR A 86 -5.19 -11.16 -9.90
N THR A 87 -5.06 -12.49 -10.02
CA THR A 87 -6.10 -13.44 -9.63
C THR A 87 -6.46 -13.29 -8.15
N LEU A 88 -5.45 -13.17 -7.27
CA LEU A 88 -5.66 -12.89 -5.84
C LEU A 88 -6.45 -11.60 -5.63
N LEU A 89 -6.05 -10.51 -6.29
CA LEU A 89 -6.73 -9.22 -6.18
C LEU A 89 -8.18 -9.31 -6.66
N LEU A 90 -8.44 -9.99 -7.78
CA LEU A 90 -9.79 -10.20 -8.31
C LEU A 90 -10.71 -11.00 -7.36
N HIS A 91 -10.14 -11.90 -6.55
CA HIS A 91 -10.88 -12.56 -5.48
C HIS A 91 -11.20 -11.60 -4.33
N ILE A 92 -10.25 -10.73 -3.94
CA ILE A 92 -10.47 -9.75 -2.86
C ILE A 92 -11.55 -8.74 -3.26
N VAL A 93 -11.61 -8.30 -4.52
CA VAL A 93 -12.67 -7.39 -4.98
C VAL A 93 -13.97 -8.09 -5.37
N GLY A 94 -14.04 -9.42 -5.22
CA GLY A 94 -15.27 -10.20 -5.46
C GLY A 94 -15.68 -10.36 -6.93
N ILE A 95 -14.78 -10.08 -7.88
CA ILE A 95 -14.95 -10.35 -9.31
C ILE A 95 -14.85 -11.85 -9.56
N LEU A 96 -13.87 -12.51 -8.96
CA LEU A 96 -13.73 -13.96 -8.99
C LEU A 96 -14.17 -14.58 -7.65
N ARG A 97 -14.66 -15.82 -7.73
CA ARG A 97 -14.93 -16.65 -6.56
C ARG A 97 -13.99 -17.84 -6.54
N PRO A 98 -13.33 -18.14 -5.42
CA PRO A 98 -12.46 -19.31 -5.35
C PRO A 98 -13.30 -20.60 -5.51
N THR A 99 -12.73 -21.60 -6.18
CA THR A 99 -13.31 -22.96 -6.24
C THR A 99 -13.05 -23.74 -4.95
N GLU A 100 -11.94 -23.45 -4.29
CA GLU A 100 -11.56 -23.99 -2.99
C GLU A 100 -10.89 -22.89 -2.17
N GLY A 101 -10.98 -22.98 -0.84
CA GLY A 101 -10.45 -22.00 0.08
C GLY A 101 -11.41 -20.88 0.44
N GLU A 102 -10.89 -19.83 1.06
CA GLU A 102 -11.73 -18.77 1.61
C GLU A 102 -11.11 -17.39 1.39
N VAL A 103 -11.96 -16.43 1.02
CA VAL A 103 -11.64 -15.00 1.03
C VAL A 103 -12.74 -14.30 1.83
N LEU A 104 -12.34 -13.53 2.84
CA LEU A 104 -13.22 -12.65 3.61
C LEU A 104 -12.73 -11.22 3.48
N VAL A 105 -13.67 -10.30 3.24
CA VAL A 105 -13.39 -8.86 3.18
C VAL A 105 -14.40 -8.15 4.07
N PHE A 106 -13.92 -7.42 5.06
CA PHE A 106 -14.72 -6.86 6.16
C PHE A 106 -15.57 -7.93 6.89
N GLY A 107 -14.99 -9.15 7.04
CA GLY A 107 -15.62 -10.26 7.75
C GLY A 107 -16.61 -11.09 6.95
N GLU A 108 -16.85 -10.76 5.68
CA GLU A 108 -17.82 -11.44 4.82
C GLU A 108 -17.19 -11.88 3.49
N PRO A 109 -17.72 -12.92 2.82
CA PRO A 109 -17.33 -13.23 1.45
C PRO A 109 -17.56 -12.02 0.54
N PRO A 110 -16.57 -11.63 -0.28
CA PRO A 110 -16.66 -10.43 -1.09
C PRO A 110 -17.75 -10.55 -2.15
N SER A 111 -18.59 -9.51 -2.24
CA SER A 111 -19.67 -9.39 -3.22
C SER A 111 -19.86 -7.93 -3.62
N LYS A 112 -20.53 -7.71 -4.74
CA LYS A 112 -20.85 -6.36 -5.23
C LYS A 112 -21.54 -5.51 -4.16
N THR A 113 -22.40 -6.12 -3.36
CA THR A 113 -23.17 -5.43 -2.31
C THR A 113 -22.33 -5.16 -1.06
N SER A 114 -21.55 -6.16 -0.59
CA SER A 114 -20.76 -6.02 0.65
C SER A 114 -19.58 -5.05 0.50
N LEU A 115 -19.07 -4.88 -0.73
CA LEU A 115 -17.90 -4.03 -1.04
C LEU A 115 -18.24 -2.63 -1.54
N HIS A 116 -19.53 -2.37 -1.85
CA HIS A 116 -19.98 -1.11 -2.44
C HIS A 116 -19.51 0.10 -1.65
N GLY A 117 -18.76 1.00 -2.31
CA GLY A 117 -18.19 2.21 -1.69
C GLY A 117 -17.06 1.98 -0.69
N LYS A 118 -16.72 0.73 -0.35
CA LYS A 118 -15.67 0.40 0.62
C LYS A 118 -14.35 0.01 -0.03
N VAL A 119 -14.41 -0.57 -1.22
CA VAL A 119 -13.24 -1.08 -1.96
C VAL A 119 -13.18 -0.44 -3.32
N ALA A 120 -12.00 0.01 -3.70
CA ALA A 120 -11.70 0.46 -5.05
C ALA A 120 -10.47 -0.26 -5.58
N MET A 121 -10.41 -0.46 -6.90
CA MET A 121 -9.28 -1.10 -7.57
C MET A 121 -8.87 -0.30 -8.80
N VAL A 122 -7.57 -0.18 -9.00
CA VAL A 122 -6.97 0.27 -10.26
C VAL A 122 -6.32 -0.94 -10.92
N PHE A 123 -6.77 -1.26 -12.14
CA PHE A 123 -6.27 -2.38 -12.92
C PHE A 123 -4.92 -2.07 -13.56
N GLN A 124 -4.20 -3.10 -13.93
CA GLN A 124 -2.92 -3.00 -14.65
C GLN A 124 -3.07 -2.26 -15.97
N ASP A 125 -4.09 -2.59 -16.75
CA ASP A 125 -4.48 -1.87 -17.95
C ASP A 125 -5.58 -0.85 -17.64
N VAL A 126 -5.18 0.41 -17.51
CA VAL A 126 -6.09 1.52 -17.20
C VAL A 126 -6.93 1.96 -18.41
N ASP A 127 -6.56 1.58 -19.64
CA ASP A 127 -7.33 1.89 -20.83
C ASP A 127 -8.69 1.17 -20.85
N GLU A 128 -8.77 -0.01 -20.23
CA GLU A 128 -10.03 -0.74 -20.04
C GLU A 128 -10.89 -0.17 -18.90
N GLN A 129 -10.31 0.63 -18.03
CA GLN A 129 -10.99 1.18 -16.85
C GLN A 129 -11.55 2.57 -17.08
N ILE A 130 -10.88 3.39 -17.89
CA ILE A 130 -11.24 4.78 -18.17
C ILE A 130 -12.32 4.82 -19.25
N ILE A 131 -13.53 5.29 -18.90
CA ILE A 131 -14.73 5.27 -19.76
C ILE A 131 -15.36 6.65 -19.94
N GLY A 132 -14.97 7.65 -19.16
CA GLY A 132 -15.52 9.00 -19.19
C GLY A 132 -15.16 9.76 -20.48
N PRO A 133 -16.05 10.62 -21.01
CA PRO A 133 -15.75 11.47 -22.16
C PRO A 133 -14.68 12.53 -21.88
N THR A 134 -14.58 12.99 -20.63
CA THR A 134 -13.49 13.84 -20.13
C THR A 134 -12.88 13.25 -18.87
N VAL A 135 -11.70 13.71 -18.48
CA VAL A 135 -11.07 13.32 -17.21
C VAL A 135 -11.97 13.65 -16.03
N TRP A 136 -12.64 14.80 -16.04
CA TRP A 136 -13.55 15.18 -14.98
C TRP A 136 -14.73 14.21 -14.88
N ASP A 137 -15.34 13.84 -16.02
CA ASP A 137 -16.47 12.90 -16.06
C ASP A 137 -16.05 11.50 -15.62
N ASP A 138 -14.84 11.08 -15.96
CA ASP A 138 -14.31 9.77 -15.55
C ASP A 138 -14.14 9.69 -14.03
N ILE A 139 -13.53 10.72 -13.41
CA ILE A 139 -13.38 10.79 -11.96
C ILE A 139 -14.75 10.92 -11.28
N ALA A 140 -15.72 11.61 -11.90
CA ALA A 140 -17.08 11.76 -11.37
C ALA A 140 -17.92 10.47 -11.44
N PHE A 141 -17.50 9.48 -12.22
CA PHE A 141 -18.28 8.27 -12.45
C PHE A 141 -18.64 7.53 -11.16
N SER A 142 -17.67 7.28 -10.29
CA SER A 142 -17.91 6.55 -9.03
C SER A 142 -18.84 7.30 -8.07
N PRO A 143 -18.62 8.58 -7.71
CA PRO A 143 -19.52 9.28 -6.81
C PRO A 143 -20.94 9.47 -7.38
N ILE A 144 -21.08 9.63 -8.71
CA ILE A 144 -22.42 9.66 -9.34
C ILE A 144 -23.13 8.33 -9.15
N ASN A 145 -22.46 7.21 -9.43
CA ASN A 145 -23.05 5.86 -9.29
C ASN A 145 -23.32 5.49 -7.82
N TYR A 146 -22.64 6.10 -6.88
CA TYR A 146 -22.92 5.92 -5.44
C TYR A 146 -24.07 6.83 -4.96
N GLY A 147 -24.65 7.65 -5.83
CA GLY A 147 -25.82 8.46 -5.54
C GLY A 147 -25.52 9.77 -4.78
N HIS A 148 -24.27 10.27 -4.84
CA HIS A 148 -23.94 11.57 -4.24
C HIS A 148 -24.67 12.69 -4.98
N PRO A 149 -25.14 13.74 -4.26
CA PRO A 149 -25.74 14.93 -4.87
C PRO A 149 -24.76 15.64 -5.82
N PRO A 150 -25.23 16.27 -6.92
CA PRO A 150 -24.37 16.91 -7.92
C PRO A 150 -23.35 17.91 -7.35
N GLU A 151 -23.74 18.71 -6.38
CA GLU A 151 -22.84 19.68 -5.74
C GLU A 151 -21.75 19.00 -4.91
N GLU A 152 -22.04 17.87 -4.27
CA GLU A 152 -21.07 17.06 -3.55
C GLU A 152 -20.10 16.39 -4.52
N VAL A 153 -20.61 15.80 -5.61
CA VAL A 153 -19.79 15.23 -6.69
C VAL A 153 -18.80 16.26 -7.21
N LYS A 154 -19.28 17.47 -7.53
CA LYS A 154 -18.43 18.56 -8.00
C LYS A 154 -17.33 18.91 -7.01
N LYS A 155 -17.66 18.98 -5.73
CA LYS A 155 -16.68 19.27 -4.66
C LYS A 155 -15.64 18.15 -4.54
N MET A 156 -16.08 16.88 -4.54
CA MET A 156 -15.20 15.72 -4.44
C MET A 156 -14.25 15.66 -5.64
N VAL A 157 -14.77 15.77 -6.86
CA VAL A 157 -13.98 15.67 -8.09
C VAL A 157 -12.99 16.82 -8.21
N ASN A 158 -13.42 18.06 -7.97
CA ASN A 158 -12.51 19.21 -8.04
C ASN A 158 -11.42 19.12 -6.95
N GLY A 159 -11.76 18.66 -5.75
CA GLY A 159 -10.79 18.45 -4.68
C GLY A 159 -9.70 17.44 -5.06
N ILE A 160 -10.07 16.29 -5.60
CA ILE A 160 -9.08 15.27 -5.99
C ILE A 160 -8.24 15.71 -7.20
N ILE A 161 -8.84 16.42 -8.16
CA ILE A 161 -8.14 17.03 -9.30
C ILE A 161 -7.07 18.02 -8.82
N GLU A 162 -7.40 18.84 -7.82
CA GLU A 162 -6.45 19.78 -7.24
C GLU A 162 -5.32 19.06 -6.46
N GLU A 163 -5.67 18.11 -5.60
CA GLU A 163 -4.70 17.37 -4.80
C GLU A 163 -3.70 16.57 -5.65
N MET A 164 -4.12 16.06 -6.80
CA MET A 164 -3.28 15.30 -7.71
C MET A 164 -2.67 16.13 -8.85
N ASN A 165 -2.85 17.47 -8.86
CA ASN A 165 -2.36 18.39 -9.89
C ASN A 165 -2.84 18.02 -11.31
N LEU A 166 -4.12 17.65 -11.47
CA LEU A 166 -4.73 17.23 -12.74
C LEU A 166 -5.56 18.33 -13.42
N GLN A 167 -5.54 19.57 -12.93
CA GLN A 167 -6.40 20.66 -13.45
C GLN A 167 -6.22 20.89 -14.95
N HIS A 168 -4.99 20.77 -15.45
CA HIS A 168 -4.64 20.93 -16.85
C HIS A 168 -5.16 19.80 -17.76
N LEU A 169 -5.63 18.70 -17.17
CA LEU A 169 -6.19 17.53 -17.86
C LEU A 169 -7.71 17.45 -17.75
N ALA A 170 -8.35 18.16 -16.81
CA ALA A 170 -9.73 17.97 -16.41
C ALA A 170 -10.73 17.90 -17.59
N ASN A 171 -10.57 18.77 -18.58
CA ASN A 171 -11.44 18.86 -19.76
C ASN A 171 -10.92 18.07 -20.98
N LYS A 172 -9.79 17.36 -20.84
CA LYS A 172 -9.25 16.56 -21.94
C LYS A 172 -9.98 15.23 -22.05
N VAL A 173 -10.03 14.71 -23.29
CA VAL A 173 -10.48 13.35 -23.58
C VAL A 173 -9.40 12.37 -23.11
N PRO A 174 -9.71 11.42 -22.21
CA PRO A 174 -8.70 10.53 -21.63
C PRO A 174 -7.90 9.73 -22.65
N HIS A 175 -8.50 9.40 -23.78
CA HIS A 175 -7.83 8.62 -24.85
C HIS A 175 -6.55 9.29 -25.37
N TYR A 176 -6.45 10.62 -25.33
CA TYR A 176 -5.28 11.38 -25.79
C TYR A 176 -4.21 11.62 -24.72
N LEU A 177 -4.41 11.08 -23.52
CA LEU A 177 -3.44 11.20 -22.42
C LEU A 177 -2.28 10.20 -22.61
N SER A 178 -1.10 10.58 -22.09
CA SER A 178 0.00 9.62 -21.92
C SER A 178 -0.39 8.50 -20.93
N GLY A 179 0.28 7.36 -21.03
CA GLY A 179 0.01 6.23 -20.11
C GLY A 179 0.16 6.60 -18.63
N GLY A 180 1.12 7.47 -18.29
CA GLY A 180 1.29 7.96 -16.92
C GLY A 180 0.16 8.89 -16.48
N GLU A 181 -0.31 9.79 -17.35
CA GLU A 181 -1.48 10.64 -17.06
C GLU A 181 -2.74 9.80 -16.88
N LYS A 182 -2.98 8.79 -17.71
CA LYS A 182 -4.11 7.85 -17.58
C LYS A 182 -4.07 7.14 -16.22
N LYS A 183 -2.92 6.67 -15.77
CA LYS A 183 -2.76 6.03 -14.47
C LYS A 183 -3.09 6.98 -13.31
N LYS A 184 -2.64 8.23 -13.37
CA LYS A 184 -3.02 9.24 -12.38
C LYS A 184 -4.53 9.49 -12.37
N VAL A 185 -5.18 9.56 -13.54
CA VAL A 185 -6.64 9.71 -13.66
C VAL A 185 -7.37 8.50 -13.07
N ALA A 186 -6.97 7.28 -13.40
CA ALA A 186 -7.57 6.07 -12.85
C ALA A 186 -7.42 6.00 -11.32
N ILE A 187 -6.25 6.38 -10.76
CA ILE A 187 -6.04 6.47 -9.31
C ILE A 187 -6.96 7.53 -8.72
N ALA A 188 -7.09 8.71 -9.34
CA ALA A 188 -7.99 9.77 -8.87
C ALA A 188 -9.45 9.29 -8.82
N GLY A 189 -9.94 8.63 -9.87
CA GLY A 189 -11.28 8.04 -9.93
C GLY A 189 -11.51 6.93 -8.89
N ALA A 190 -10.47 6.17 -8.54
CA ALA A 190 -10.55 5.14 -7.52
C ALA A 190 -10.60 5.70 -6.09
N VAL A 191 -9.90 6.80 -5.81
CA VAL A 191 -9.81 7.36 -4.45
C VAL A 191 -10.81 8.49 -4.16
N VAL A 192 -11.50 9.04 -5.16
CA VAL A 192 -12.40 10.19 -5.01
C VAL A 192 -13.51 9.97 -3.97
N THR A 193 -13.94 8.72 -3.78
CA THR A 193 -14.97 8.33 -2.79
C THR A 193 -14.38 7.91 -1.43
N HIS A 194 -13.08 8.06 -1.23
CA HIS A 194 -12.37 7.68 -0.01
C HIS A 194 -12.65 6.22 0.43
N PRO A 195 -12.33 5.21 -0.38
CA PRO A 195 -12.56 3.82 -0.03
C PRO A 195 -11.78 3.42 1.24
N LYS A 196 -12.26 2.41 1.97
CA LYS A 196 -11.53 1.84 3.12
C LYS A 196 -10.35 0.98 2.68
N LEU A 197 -10.44 0.38 1.50
CA LEU A 197 -9.39 -0.44 0.89
C LEU A 197 -9.19 -0.02 -0.56
N LEU A 198 -7.98 0.41 -0.89
CA LEU A 198 -7.54 0.67 -2.26
C LEU A 198 -6.61 -0.44 -2.72
N ILE A 199 -6.87 -0.99 -3.89
CA ILE A 199 -6.07 -2.03 -4.53
C ILE A 199 -5.47 -1.46 -5.82
N LEU A 200 -4.15 -1.59 -5.97
CA LEU A 200 -3.40 -1.12 -7.12
C LEU A 200 -2.69 -2.30 -7.79
N ASP A 201 -3.18 -2.74 -8.93
CA ASP A 201 -2.54 -3.81 -9.68
C ASP A 201 -1.52 -3.22 -10.67
N GLU A 202 -0.24 -3.26 -10.31
CA GLU A 202 0.89 -2.68 -11.06
C GLU A 202 0.66 -1.21 -11.53
N ALA A 203 -0.22 -0.48 -10.84
CA ALA A 203 -0.67 0.84 -11.26
C ALA A 203 0.41 1.94 -11.19
N LEU A 204 1.50 1.73 -10.44
CA LEU A 204 2.64 2.66 -10.38
C LEU A 204 3.73 2.35 -11.41
N THR A 205 3.67 1.19 -12.06
CA THR A 205 4.62 0.79 -13.11
C THR A 205 4.46 1.69 -14.35
N GLY A 206 5.59 2.16 -14.90
CA GLY A 206 5.58 3.04 -16.08
C GLY A 206 5.22 4.51 -15.82
N LEU A 207 5.02 4.92 -14.57
CA LEU A 207 5.10 6.32 -14.20
C LEU A 207 6.56 6.79 -14.26
N ASP A 208 6.80 8.02 -14.69
CA ASP A 208 8.12 8.63 -14.52
C ASP A 208 8.50 8.74 -13.04
N PRO A 209 9.79 8.79 -12.67
CA PRO A 209 10.22 8.74 -11.28
C PRO A 209 9.60 9.83 -10.40
N LYS A 210 9.42 11.05 -10.91
CA LYS A 210 8.83 12.16 -10.17
C LYS A 210 7.35 11.91 -9.92
N ALA A 211 6.59 11.57 -10.98
CA ALA A 211 5.16 11.26 -10.87
C ALA A 211 4.88 10.08 -9.94
N LYS A 212 5.76 9.06 -9.96
CA LYS A 212 5.67 7.92 -9.06
C LYS A 212 5.79 8.34 -7.59
N ILE A 213 6.83 9.10 -7.24
CA ILE A 213 7.04 9.58 -5.87
C ILE A 213 5.90 10.49 -5.42
N GLU A 214 5.44 11.42 -6.26
CA GLU A 214 4.29 12.29 -5.96
C GLU A 214 3.03 11.46 -5.66
N THR A 215 2.78 10.42 -6.46
CA THR A 215 1.64 9.52 -6.27
C THR A 215 1.77 8.71 -4.97
N ILE A 216 2.96 8.20 -4.65
CA ILE A 216 3.21 7.48 -3.39
C ILE A 216 2.99 8.40 -2.18
N VAL A 217 3.50 9.63 -2.23
CA VAL A 217 3.30 10.63 -1.15
C VAL A 217 1.82 10.92 -0.96
N PHE A 218 1.08 11.11 -2.05
CA PHE A 218 -0.36 11.32 -2.02
C PHE A 218 -1.12 10.12 -1.42
N LEU A 219 -0.81 8.90 -1.83
CA LEU A 219 -1.43 7.68 -1.28
C LEU A 219 -1.13 7.51 0.21
N ASN A 220 0.10 7.78 0.63
CA ASN A 220 0.51 7.75 2.03
C ASN A 220 -0.22 8.82 2.87
N LYS A 221 -0.48 10.00 2.29
CA LYS A 221 -1.32 11.04 2.92
C LYS A 221 -2.73 10.52 3.16
N LEU A 222 -3.37 9.93 2.14
CA LEU A 222 -4.71 9.35 2.27
C LEU A 222 -4.75 8.21 3.30
N ASN A 223 -3.77 7.33 3.27
CA ASN A 223 -3.64 6.25 4.26
C ASN A 223 -3.60 6.83 5.68
N LYS A 224 -2.73 7.81 5.94
CA LYS A 224 -2.54 8.41 7.26
C LYS A 224 -3.75 9.22 7.74
N GLU A 225 -4.37 10.01 6.86
CA GLU A 225 -5.45 10.94 7.21
C GLU A 225 -6.83 10.26 7.25
N LYS A 226 -7.05 9.27 6.40
CA LYS A 226 -8.35 8.61 6.23
C LYS A 226 -8.38 7.16 6.74
N GLY A 227 -7.25 6.61 7.17
CA GLY A 227 -7.17 5.21 7.59
C GLY A 227 -7.39 4.21 6.43
N MET A 228 -7.19 4.66 5.18
CA MET A 228 -7.36 3.83 3.99
C MET A 228 -6.28 2.75 3.95
N ALA A 229 -6.67 1.47 3.93
CA ALA A 229 -5.73 0.40 3.69
C ALA A 229 -5.33 0.37 2.20
N LEU A 230 -4.08 -0.03 1.93
CA LEU A 230 -3.52 -0.08 0.59
C LEU A 230 -2.99 -1.48 0.29
N VAL A 231 -3.37 -2.04 -0.84
CA VAL A 231 -2.76 -3.23 -1.41
C VAL A 231 -2.17 -2.87 -2.76
N ILE A 232 -0.89 -3.14 -2.96
CA ILE A 232 -0.22 -2.89 -4.23
C ILE A 232 0.49 -4.14 -4.71
N THR A 233 0.26 -4.52 -5.97
CA THR A 233 1.16 -5.44 -6.66
C THR A 233 2.24 -4.67 -7.39
N THR A 234 3.46 -5.13 -7.33
CA THR A 234 4.59 -4.54 -8.05
C THR A 234 5.70 -5.56 -8.22
N HIS A 235 6.54 -5.35 -9.20
CA HIS A 235 7.84 -6.01 -9.34
C HIS A 235 9.00 -5.04 -9.03
N GLU A 236 8.69 -3.77 -8.76
CA GLU A 236 9.66 -2.75 -8.39
C GLU A 236 9.91 -2.79 -6.88
N VAL A 237 11.02 -3.40 -6.48
CA VAL A 237 11.34 -3.62 -5.07
C VAL A 237 11.86 -2.35 -4.38
N ASP A 238 12.42 -1.42 -5.16
CA ASP A 238 12.98 -0.16 -4.64
C ASP A 238 11.95 0.74 -3.96
N ILE A 239 10.68 0.66 -4.37
CA ILE A 239 9.62 1.50 -3.80
C ILE A 239 9.03 0.95 -2.49
N LEU A 240 9.31 -0.30 -2.12
CA LEU A 240 8.71 -0.95 -0.95
C LEU A 240 8.89 -0.17 0.35
N PRO A 241 10.09 0.37 0.67
CA PRO A 241 10.27 1.14 1.91
C PRO A 241 9.40 2.39 1.98
N LEU A 242 8.93 2.90 0.85
CA LEU A 242 8.14 4.11 0.75
C LEU A 242 6.64 3.85 0.88
N ILE A 243 6.15 2.65 0.48
CA ILE A 243 4.71 2.41 0.29
C ILE A 243 4.16 1.20 1.04
N ALA A 244 4.98 0.36 1.65
CA ALA A 244 4.53 -0.87 2.30
C ALA A 244 5.02 -0.99 3.75
N ASP A 245 4.12 -1.41 4.63
CA ASP A 245 4.41 -1.85 6.00
C ASP A 245 4.67 -3.36 6.03
N THR A 246 3.88 -4.11 5.26
CA THR A 246 3.98 -5.57 5.13
C THR A 246 4.16 -5.96 3.66
N VAL A 247 5.01 -6.94 3.42
CA VAL A 247 5.28 -7.52 2.10
C VAL A 247 4.90 -8.99 2.12
N TYR A 248 4.15 -9.42 1.13
CA TYR A 248 3.91 -10.81 0.78
C TYR A 248 4.62 -11.14 -0.52
N VAL A 249 5.32 -12.26 -0.58
CA VAL A 249 5.94 -12.75 -1.83
C VAL A 249 5.25 -14.04 -2.25
N ILE A 250 4.72 -14.04 -3.48
CA ILE A 250 4.06 -15.21 -4.08
C ILE A 250 5.01 -15.80 -5.12
N SER A 251 5.32 -17.09 -4.97
CA SER A 251 6.07 -17.87 -5.94
C SER A 251 5.58 -19.30 -5.92
N GLU A 252 5.66 -20.00 -7.06
CA GLU A 252 5.30 -21.42 -7.17
C GLU A 252 3.94 -21.78 -6.55
N ARG A 253 2.93 -20.92 -6.78
CA ARG A 253 1.56 -21.09 -6.28
C ARG A 253 1.41 -21.01 -4.74
N ALA A 254 2.39 -20.40 -4.08
CA ALA A 254 2.37 -20.24 -2.62
C ALA A 254 2.84 -18.85 -2.20
N ILE A 255 2.36 -18.40 -1.05
CA ILE A 255 2.96 -17.28 -0.34
C ILE A 255 4.18 -17.83 0.40
N ILE A 256 5.38 -17.48 -0.08
CA ILE A 256 6.66 -17.99 0.44
C ILE A 256 7.31 -17.07 1.47
N PHE A 257 6.83 -15.83 1.58
CA PHE A 257 7.34 -14.85 2.53
C PHE A 257 6.23 -13.90 2.99
N LYS A 258 6.29 -13.54 4.28
CA LYS A 258 5.54 -12.46 4.91
C LYS A 258 6.45 -11.74 5.89
N GLY A 259 6.59 -10.44 5.77
CA GLY A 259 7.41 -9.63 6.68
C GLY A 259 7.44 -8.16 6.27
N THR A 260 8.28 -7.37 6.92
CA THR A 260 8.52 -5.98 6.50
C THR A 260 9.45 -5.92 5.28
N PRO A 261 9.51 -4.79 4.55
CA PRO A 261 10.52 -4.60 3.51
C PRO A 261 11.95 -4.86 4.00
N SER A 262 12.27 -4.43 5.24
CA SER A 262 13.57 -4.66 5.86
C SER A 262 13.88 -6.12 6.10
N ASP A 263 12.88 -6.89 6.47
CA ASP A 263 13.06 -8.34 6.67
C ASP A 263 13.28 -9.03 5.33
N LEU A 264 12.51 -8.65 4.30
CA LEU A 264 12.72 -9.19 2.94
C LEU A 264 14.14 -8.95 2.45
N PHE A 265 14.71 -7.76 2.67
CA PHE A 265 16.06 -7.42 2.20
C PHE A 265 17.18 -8.25 2.85
N LYS A 266 16.92 -8.87 3.99
CA LYS A 266 17.83 -9.79 4.67
C LYS A 266 17.79 -11.21 4.11
N HIS A 267 16.83 -11.51 3.22
CA HIS A 267 16.54 -12.84 2.66
C HIS A 267 16.79 -12.91 1.15
N PRO A 268 18.07 -12.88 0.69
CA PRO A 268 18.39 -12.91 -0.74
C PRO A 268 17.85 -14.16 -1.45
N GLU A 269 17.68 -15.27 -0.74
CA GLU A 269 17.11 -16.51 -1.26
C GLU A 269 15.63 -16.38 -1.69
N ILE A 270 14.89 -15.45 -1.09
CA ILE A 270 13.49 -15.17 -1.48
C ILE A 270 13.44 -14.47 -2.83
N PHE A 271 14.37 -13.54 -3.08
CA PHE A 271 14.47 -12.87 -4.38
C PHE A 271 14.78 -13.87 -5.50
N GLU A 272 15.71 -14.81 -5.27
CA GLU A 272 16.05 -15.86 -6.24
C GLU A 272 14.83 -16.75 -6.53
N LYS A 273 14.15 -17.26 -5.49
CA LYS A 273 12.94 -18.11 -5.63
C LYS A 273 11.78 -17.40 -6.34
N ALA A 274 11.63 -16.11 -6.11
CA ALA A 274 10.56 -15.32 -6.71
C ALA A 274 10.95 -14.68 -8.05
N ASN A 275 12.14 -14.94 -8.58
CA ASN A 275 12.68 -14.29 -9.78
C ASN A 275 12.56 -12.77 -9.72
N LEU A 276 12.90 -12.19 -8.56
CA LEU A 276 12.90 -10.77 -8.30
C LEU A 276 14.32 -10.25 -8.20
N HIS A 277 14.54 -9.01 -8.59
CA HIS A 277 15.82 -8.34 -8.43
C HIS A 277 15.81 -7.48 -7.17
N PRO A 278 16.69 -7.76 -6.19
CA PRO A 278 16.84 -6.86 -5.05
C PRO A 278 17.42 -5.52 -5.51
N PRO A 279 17.15 -4.42 -4.79
CA PRO A 279 17.77 -3.13 -5.05
C PRO A 279 19.30 -3.25 -5.16
N PRO A 280 19.96 -2.51 -6.07
CA PRO A 280 21.41 -2.59 -6.25
C PRO A 280 22.21 -2.40 -4.96
N VAL A 281 21.78 -1.45 -4.10
CA VAL A 281 22.41 -1.22 -2.79
C VAL A 281 22.28 -2.45 -1.88
N ILE A 282 21.11 -3.08 -1.85
CA ILE A 282 20.88 -4.29 -1.05
C ILE A 282 21.73 -5.45 -1.57
N SER A 283 21.83 -5.59 -2.90
CA SER A 283 22.71 -6.60 -3.52
C SER A 283 24.18 -6.38 -3.13
N LEU A 284 24.64 -5.15 -3.11
CA LEU A 284 26.00 -4.79 -2.69
C LEU A 284 26.24 -5.13 -1.22
N LEU A 285 25.33 -4.70 -0.33
CA LEU A 285 25.45 -4.96 1.11
C LEU A 285 25.43 -6.46 1.44
N ASN A 286 24.55 -7.22 0.79
CA ASN A 286 24.51 -8.67 0.94
C ASN A 286 25.81 -9.35 0.47
N LYS A 287 26.43 -8.89 -0.63
CA LYS A 287 27.72 -9.40 -1.10
C LYS A 287 28.83 -9.08 -0.10
N LEU A 288 28.91 -7.83 0.37
CA LEU A 288 29.91 -7.44 1.38
C LEU A 288 29.77 -8.26 2.66
N LYS A 289 28.54 -8.51 3.11
CA LYS A 289 28.26 -9.34 4.29
C LYS A 289 28.68 -10.78 4.10
N ARG A 290 28.47 -11.38 2.92
CA ARG A 290 28.95 -12.72 2.56
C ARG A 290 30.48 -12.83 2.56
N GLU A 291 31.17 -11.77 2.18
CA GLU A 291 32.65 -11.67 2.25
C GLU A 291 33.17 -11.38 3.67
N GLY A 292 32.32 -11.42 4.68
CA GLY A 292 32.68 -11.23 6.09
C GLY A 292 32.83 -9.78 6.53
N VAL A 293 32.37 -8.80 5.73
CA VAL A 293 32.34 -7.40 6.15
C VAL A 293 31.22 -7.24 7.18
N PRO A 294 31.47 -6.72 8.39
CA PRO A 294 30.47 -6.53 9.43
C PRO A 294 29.59 -5.30 9.12
N ILE A 295 28.71 -5.44 8.12
CA ILE A 295 27.80 -4.39 7.65
C ILE A 295 26.35 -4.79 7.87
N GLU A 296 25.51 -3.82 8.24
CA GLU A 296 24.07 -4.00 8.36
C GLU A 296 23.39 -3.83 7.00
N ILE A 297 22.32 -4.59 6.77
CA ILE A 297 21.48 -4.43 5.58
C ILE A 297 20.49 -3.31 5.86
N THR A 298 20.65 -2.20 5.17
CA THR A 298 19.85 -0.98 5.32
C THR A 298 18.76 -0.88 4.27
N LYS A 299 17.86 0.11 4.39
CA LYS A 299 16.71 0.25 3.49
C LYS A 299 16.97 1.24 2.35
N THR A 300 17.84 2.22 2.60
CA THR A 300 18.09 3.33 1.68
C THR A 300 19.57 3.45 1.37
N ILE A 301 19.88 4.23 0.33
CA ILE A 301 21.28 4.50 -0.06
C ILE A 301 21.98 5.33 1.00
N GLU A 302 21.27 6.29 1.60
CA GLU A 302 21.81 7.18 2.63
C GLU A 302 22.18 6.39 3.90
N GLU A 303 21.31 5.47 4.34
CA GLU A 303 21.64 4.58 5.45
C GLU A 303 22.82 3.67 5.13
N ALA A 304 22.94 3.19 3.89
CA ALA A 304 24.08 2.37 3.43
C ALA A 304 25.39 3.17 3.41
N GLU A 305 25.34 4.43 2.97
CA GLU A 305 26.47 5.35 3.00
C GLU A 305 26.97 5.54 4.42
N ASP A 306 26.09 5.83 5.37
CA ASP A 306 26.43 6.00 6.79
C ASP A 306 27.12 4.75 7.37
N GLU A 307 26.60 3.55 7.07
CA GLU A 307 27.20 2.30 7.51
C GLU A 307 28.59 2.07 6.92
N LEU A 308 28.76 2.34 5.62
CA LEU A 308 30.06 2.22 4.96
C LEU A 308 31.08 3.24 5.50
N LEU A 309 30.67 4.49 5.73
CA LEU A 309 31.53 5.52 6.30
C LEU A 309 31.99 5.15 7.72
N LYS A 310 31.09 4.65 8.59
CA LYS A 310 31.45 4.15 9.92
C LYS A 310 32.53 3.06 9.85
N LEU A 311 32.40 2.09 8.94
CA LEU A 311 33.37 1.02 8.76
C LEU A 311 34.72 1.53 8.28
N LEU A 312 34.75 2.47 7.32
CA LEU A 312 35.97 3.04 6.78
C LEU A 312 36.72 3.88 7.83
N LEU A 313 36.03 4.68 8.63
CA LEU A 313 36.59 5.48 9.69
C LEU A 313 37.16 4.60 10.82
N THR A 314 36.46 3.53 11.18
CA THR A 314 36.92 2.59 12.22
C THR A 314 38.18 1.83 11.78
N LYS A 315 38.32 1.49 10.49
CA LYS A 315 39.58 0.91 9.96
C LYS A 315 40.77 1.89 9.96
N LYS A 316 40.54 3.15 9.59
CA LYS A 316 41.60 4.18 9.64
C LYS A 316 42.15 4.38 11.06
N ALA A 317 41.27 4.38 12.08
CA ALA A 317 41.71 4.52 13.48
C ALA A 317 42.58 3.35 13.96
N LYS A 318 42.34 2.12 13.44
CA LYS A 318 43.12 0.92 13.79
C LYS A 318 44.46 0.79 13.04
N THR A 319 44.64 1.52 11.95
CA THR A 319 45.89 1.46 11.13
C THR A 319 46.90 2.57 11.51
N THR A 320 46.47 3.50 12.39
CA THR A 320 47.32 4.65 12.84
C THR A 320 47.84 4.43 14.26
N THR A 321 47.56 3.28 14.86
CA THR A 321 48.14 2.79 16.14
C THR A 321 49.07 1.62 15.88
#